data_6e4c1695c404bbaf90ecca28d1429795
#
_entry.id   6e4c1695c404bbaf90ecca28d1429795
#
_cell.length_a   1.000
_cell.length_b   1.000
_cell.length_c   1.000
_cell.angle_alpha   90.00
_cell.angle_beta   90.00
_cell.angle_gamma   90.00
#
_symmetry.space_group_name_H-M   'P 1'
#
loop_
_entity.id
_entity.type
_entity.pdbx_description
1 polymer ?
#
loop_
_entity_poly.entity_id
_entity_poly.type
_entity_poly.pdbx_seq_one_letter_code
_entity_poly.pdbx_strand_id
1 'polypeptide(L)'
;MKSKKRILIAPLNWGIGHATRCIPIIENLIKNNFEVLIATSGRPLQLLQEEFPHVEFIEFKDYNINYSSYLPMSINILIQIPRLILAIKKEQKILNKIIKSQKIDGVISDNRYGLHAKNLTCVFITHQLQIKSPIFQTIIQKINYNFISKFKECWIIDDESINLAGSLSKPKYLPQKSKYIGTLSRFKKIKSVKKYKLIAIVSGPEPQRSIFEKKLIKEMQKSKEKMLIVLGKPESYESKKINNLTIKSFLNSNELNIAIQSSDLVISRSGYSTIMDLQKLEKKAVFIPTPGQTEQEFLAHYLKKKKICYSTHQNDIDLNKIFIKSEDYSGFSKSEKSTKIKWKDLFSLFQNK
;
A
#
# COMPACT_ATOMS: atom_id res chain seq x y z
N MET A 1 -23.44 29.88 3.31
CA MET A 1 -22.47 28.94 2.72
C MET A 1 -22.91 27.52 3.03
N LYS A 2 -23.02 26.63 2.02
CA LYS A 2 -23.30 25.20 2.31
C LYS A 2 -22.12 24.64 3.13
N SER A 3 -22.42 23.98 4.25
CA SER A 3 -21.39 23.32 5.06
C SER A 3 -20.64 22.32 4.20
N LYS A 4 -19.31 22.23 4.37
CA LYS A 4 -18.49 21.25 3.67
C LYS A 4 -18.94 19.84 4.09
N LYS A 5 -18.99 18.93 3.13
CA LYS A 5 -19.22 17.51 3.41
C LYS A 5 -18.00 16.90 4.10
N ARG A 6 -18.25 16.17 5.19
CA ARG A 6 -17.20 15.55 6.03
C ARG A 6 -17.02 14.08 5.68
N ILE A 7 -15.83 13.70 5.22
CA ILE A 7 -15.50 12.33 4.76
C ILE A 7 -14.54 11.68 5.74
N LEU A 8 -14.96 10.54 6.27
CA LEU A 8 -14.10 9.66 7.05
C LEU A 8 -13.27 8.80 6.10
N ILE A 9 -11.94 8.84 6.20
CA ILE A 9 -11.04 7.92 5.51
C ILE A 9 -10.33 7.03 6.52
N ALA A 10 -10.34 5.73 6.29
CA ALA A 10 -9.84 4.76 7.27
C ALA A 10 -8.95 3.70 6.61
N PRO A 11 -7.64 3.94 6.54
CA PRO A 11 -6.68 2.92 6.10
C PRO A 11 -6.49 1.83 7.14
N LEU A 12 -6.36 0.59 6.66
CA LEU A 12 -6.00 -0.56 7.48
C LEU A 12 -4.56 -0.42 7.98
N ASN A 13 -4.29 -0.78 9.24
CA ASN A 13 -2.94 -0.71 9.81
C ASN A 13 -2.18 -2.04 9.61
N TRP A 14 -2.10 -2.53 8.38
CA TRP A 14 -1.23 -3.65 8.02
C TRP A 14 0.05 -3.14 7.34
N GLY A 15 0.83 -2.34 8.07
CA GLY A 15 1.97 -1.61 7.56
C GLY A 15 1.58 -0.26 6.96
N ILE A 16 2.60 0.52 6.59
CA ILE A 16 2.42 1.90 6.10
C ILE A 16 1.82 2.00 4.69
N GLY A 17 1.78 0.90 3.94
CA GLY A 17 1.33 0.88 2.54
C GLY A 17 -0.12 1.35 2.35
N HIS A 18 -1.01 1.02 3.28
CA HIS A 18 -2.40 1.49 3.27
C HIS A 18 -2.49 3.01 3.50
N ALA A 19 -1.72 3.52 4.45
CA ALA A 19 -1.65 4.94 4.70
C ALA A 19 -1.11 5.71 3.49
N THR A 20 0.00 5.24 2.91
CA THR A 20 0.65 5.94 1.78
C THR A 20 -0.24 6.04 0.55
N ARG A 21 -1.03 5.01 0.25
CA ARG A 21 -1.96 5.05 -0.89
C ARG A 21 -3.21 5.90 -0.63
N CYS A 22 -3.53 6.18 0.64
CA CYS A 22 -4.61 7.11 0.99
C CYS A 22 -4.19 8.58 0.85
N ILE A 23 -2.89 8.92 0.88
CA ILE A 23 -2.40 10.30 0.75
C ILE A 23 -2.98 11.02 -0.47
N PRO A 24 -2.88 10.50 -1.71
CA PRO A 24 -3.45 11.17 -2.88
C PRO A 24 -4.99 11.32 -2.82
N ILE A 25 -5.70 10.43 -2.13
CA ILE A 25 -7.16 10.54 -1.93
C ILE A 25 -7.44 11.72 -0.98
N ILE A 26 -6.74 11.77 0.16
CA ILE A 26 -6.87 12.84 1.17
C ILE A 26 -6.58 14.21 0.54
N GLU A 27 -5.44 14.34 -0.16
CA GLU A 27 -5.09 15.58 -0.87
C GLU A 27 -6.19 16.04 -1.83
N ASN A 28 -6.77 15.11 -2.59
CA ASN A 28 -7.78 15.46 -3.57
C ASN A 28 -9.16 15.69 -2.95
N LEU A 29 -9.51 15.06 -1.83
CA LEU A 29 -10.70 15.43 -1.05
C LEU A 29 -10.61 16.87 -0.57
N ILE A 30 -9.49 17.25 0.04
CA ILE A 30 -9.25 18.62 0.52
C ILE A 30 -9.32 19.62 -0.64
N LYS A 31 -8.66 19.33 -1.77
CA LYS A 31 -8.71 20.17 -3.00
C LYS A 31 -10.10 20.33 -3.58
N ASN A 32 -10.98 19.34 -3.41
CA ASN A 32 -12.38 19.38 -3.86
C ASN A 32 -13.33 19.86 -2.76
N ASN A 33 -12.81 20.59 -1.77
CA ASN A 33 -13.57 21.28 -0.72
C ASN A 33 -14.36 20.35 0.22
N PHE A 34 -13.86 19.11 0.46
CA PHE A 34 -14.35 18.24 1.52
C PHE A 34 -13.56 18.49 2.82
N GLU A 35 -14.23 18.30 3.93
CA GLU A 35 -13.58 18.15 5.23
C GLU A 35 -13.20 16.69 5.42
N VAL A 36 -11.98 16.41 5.87
CA VAL A 36 -11.47 15.05 6.01
C VAL A 36 -11.23 14.74 7.48
N LEU A 37 -11.71 13.56 7.90
CA LEU A 37 -11.40 12.95 9.19
C LEU A 37 -10.68 11.64 8.92
N ILE A 38 -9.53 11.41 9.57
CA ILE A 38 -8.73 10.20 9.35
C ILE A 38 -8.83 9.28 10.56
N ALA A 39 -9.23 8.02 10.33
CA ALA A 39 -9.34 7.01 11.39
C ALA A 39 -8.32 5.88 11.16
N THR A 40 -7.28 5.82 11.98
CA THR A 40 -6.23 4.80 11.93
C THR A 40 -5.46 4.75 13.25
N SER A 41 -4.42 3.89 13.36
CA SER A 41 -3.60 3.75 14.56
C SER A 41 -2.15 3.42 14.22
N GLY A 42 -1.25 3.46 15.22
CA GLY A 42 0.14 3.04 15.10
C GLY A 42 0.95 3.82 14.08
N ARG A 43 1.86 3.16 13.36
CA ARG A 43 2.74 3.80 12.35
C ARG A 43 1.99 4.51 11.22
N PRO A 44 0.89 3.99 10.67
CA PRO A 44 0.03 4.73 9.75
C PRO A 44 -0.47 6.06 10.29
N LEU A 45 -0.85 6.13 11.58
CA LEU A 45 -1.29 7.37 12.22
C LEU A 45 -0.16 8.39 12.26
N GLN A 46 1.03 8.01 12.73
CA GLN A 46 2.20 8.89 12.79
C GLN A 46 2.55 9.47 11.41
N LEU A 47 2.62 8.61 10.39
CA LEU A 47 2.93 9.03 9.03
C LEU A 47 1.87 10.02 8.49
N LEU A 48 0.59 9.75 8.69
CA LEU A 48 -0.47 10.63 8.18
C LEU A 48 -0.58 11.94 8.97
N GLN A 49 -0.25 11.95 10.25
CA GLN A 49 -0.16 13.19 11.05
C GLN A 49 0.98 14.08 10.57
N GLU A 50 2.11 13.49 10.17
CA GLU A 50 3.24 14.25 9.58
C GLU A 50 2.89 14.84 8.21
N GLU A 51 2.17 14.07 7.36
CA GLU A 51 1.75 14.53 6.02
C GLU A 51 0.60 15.56 6.07
N PHE A 52 -0.29 15.47 7.08
CA PHE A 52 -1.49 16.28 7.20
C PHE A 52 -1.68 16.85 8.62
N PRO A 53 -0.77 17.71 9.10
CA PRO A 53 -0.81 18.22 10.48
C PRO A 53 -2.07 19.03 10.83
N HIS A 54 -2.83 19.50 9.83
CA HIS A 54 -4.05 20.29 10.01
C HIS A 54 -5.34 19.49 9.84
N VAL A 55 -5.26 18.18 9.64
CA VAL A 55 -6.41 17.30 9.51
C VAL A 55 -6.73 16.67 10.86
N GLU A 56 -8.00 16.46 11.14
CA GLU A 56 -8.44 15.80 12.37
C GLU A 56 -8.26 14.28 12.30
N PHE A 57 -7.86 13.67 13.41
CA PHE A 57 -7.60 12.24 13.52
C PHE A 57 -8.41 11.60 14.64
N ILE A 58 -8.85 10.37 14.40
CA ILE A 58 -9.39 9.48 15.43
C ILE A 58 -8.51 8.23 15.50
N GLU A 59 -8.06 7.88 16.70
CA GLU A 59 -7.39 6.61 16.90
C GLU A 59 -8.36 5.45 16.74
N PHE A 60 -8.11 4.63 15.72
CA PHE A 60 -8.97 3.52 15.36
C PHE A 60 -8.16 2.22 15.32
N LYS A 61 -8.33 1.40 16.37
CA LYS A 61 -7.57 0.14 16.55
C LYS A 61 -7.87 -0.88 15.46
N ASP A 62 -6.91 -1.71 15.19
CA ASP A 62 -6.95 -2.75 14.15
C ASP A 62 -7.54 -4.08 14.62
N TYR A 63 -7.66 -5.02 13.68
CA TYR A 63 -8.19 -6.37 13.87
C TYR A 63 -7.36 -7.26 14.80
N ASN A 64 -6.15 -6.86 15.22
CA ASN A 64 -5.21 -7.67 16.03
C ASN A 64 -5.06 -9.11 15.49
N ILE A 65 -4.82 -9.24 14.19
CA ILE A 65 -4.57 -10.54 13.55
C ILE A 65 -3.12 -10.92 13.83
N ASN A 66 -2.95 -11.98 14.60
CA ASN A 66 -1.64 -12.56 14.87
C ASN A 66 -1.35 -13.69 13.88
N TYR A 67 -0.29 -13.57 13.12
CA TYR A 67 0.20 -14.65 12.27
C TYR A 67 1.05 -15.60 13.09
N SER A 68 0.59 -16.84 13.28
CA SER A 68 1.45 -17.91 13.81
C SER A 68 2.55 -18.21 12.79
N SER A 69 3.79 -18.23 13.25
CA SER A 69 4.95 -18.60 12.42
C SER A 69 5.00 -20.09 12.05
N TYR A 70 4.17 -20.90 12.70
CA TYR A 70 4.18 -22.37 12.56
C TYR A 70 3.14 -22.93 11.58
N LEU A 71 2.14 -22.14 11.18
CA LEU A 71 1.07 -22.61 10.30
C LEU A 71 1.09 -21.86 8.96
N PRO A 72 0.77 -22.53 7.84
CA PRO A 72 0.54 -21.86 6.58
C PRO A 72 -0.46 -20.71 6.72
N MET A 73 -0.21 -19.59 6.06
CA MET A 73 -1.02 -18.36 6.17
C MET A 73 -2.51 -18.60 5.90
N SER A 74 -2.84 -19.51 4.99
CA SER A 74 -4.21 -19.90 4.64
C SER A 74 -4.96 -20.56 5.82
N ILE A 75 -4.30 -21.44 6.58
CA ILE A 75 -4.86 -22.11 7.76
C ILE A 75 -5.01 -21.06 8.88
N ASN A 76 -4.03 -20.20 9.05
CA ASN A 76 -4.10 -19.10 10.02
C ASN A 76 -5.32 -18.19 9.76
N ILE A 77 -5.60 -17.85 8.50
CA ILE A 77 -6.76 -17.03 8.13
C ILE A 77 -8.06 -17.77 8.47
N LEU A 78 -8.19 -19.05 8.13
CA LEU A 78 -9.41 -19.83 8.38
C LEU A 78 -9.75 -19.92 9.88
N ILE A 79 -8.76 -20.21 10.71
CA ILE A 79 -8.92 -20.28 12.18
C ILE A 79 -9.34 -18.91 12.74
N GLN A 80 -8.96 -17.82 12.11
CA GLN A 80 -9.25 -16.47 12.57
C GLN A 80 -10.56 -15.88 12.02
N ILE A 81 -11.25 -16.56 11.09
CA ILE A 81 -12.54 -16.06 10.54
C ILE A 81 -13.54 -15.66 11.64
N PRO A 82 -13.80 -16.44 12.70
CA PRO A 82 -14.72 -16.02 13.74
C PRO A 82 -14.29 -14.74 14.46
N ARG A 83 -12.99 -14.60 14.74
CA ARG A 83 -12.40 -13.40 15.35
C ARG A 83 -12.51 -12.20 14.42
N LEU A 84 -12.28 -12.40 13.11
CA LEU A 84 -12.41 -11.37 12.09
C LEU A 84 -13.87 -10.87 12.01
N ILE A 85 -14.86 -11.78 12.04
CA ILE A 85 -16.28 -11.40 12.02
C ILE A 85 -16.64 -10.57 13.27
N LEU A 86 -16.15 -10.95 14.45
CA LEU A 86 -16.36 -10.18 15.68
C LEU A 86 -15.70 -8.80 15.61
N ALA A 87 -14.48 -8.71 15.05
CA ALA A 87 -13.78 -7.46 14.85
C ALA A 87 -14.52 -6.53 13.87
N ILE A 88 -15.03 -7.08 12.75
CA ILE A 88 -15.86 -6.35 11.78
C ILE A 88 -17.14 -5.80 12.46
N LYS A 89 -17.82 -6.60 13.28
CA LYS A 89 -18.99 -6.14 14.05
C LYS A 89 -18.63 -5.03 15.05
N LYS A 90 -17.47 -5.12 15.68
CA LYS A 90 -16.96 -4.08 16.59
C LYS A 90 -16.66 -2.79 15.85
N GLU A 91 -15.98 -2.87 14.69
CA GLU A 91 -15.75 -1.71 13.82
C GLU A 91 -17.06 -1.01 13.45
N GLN A 92 -18.07 -1.77 13.05
CA GLN A 92 -19.37 -1.22 12.68
C GLN A 92 -20.05 -0.46 13.84
N LYS A 93 -19.94 -1.00 15.06
CA LYS A 93 -20.46 -0.31 16.27
C LYS A 93 -19.71 1.00 16.53
N ILE A 94 -18.37 1.00 16.36
CA ILE A 94 -17.54 2.21 16.53
C ILE A 94 -17.86 3.23 15.43
N LEU A 95 -17.96 2.78 14.16
CA LEU A 95 -18.34 3.66 13.05
C LEU A 95 -19.68 4.36 13.32
N ASN A 96 -20.70 3.65 13.79
CA ASN A 96 -22.00 4.24 14.10
C ASN A 96 -21.93 5.33 15.19
N LYS A 97 -21.01 5.21 16.15
CA LYS A 97 -20.74 6.25 17.14
C LYS A 97 -20.06 7.45 16.49
N ILE A 98 -19.03 7.23 15.65
CA ILE A 98 -18.30 8.27 14.93
C ILE A 98 -19.24 9.06 14.02
N ILE A 99 -20.11 8.39 13.26
CA ILE A 99 -21.09 9.03 12.37
C ILE A 99 -21.94 10.04 13.14
N LYS A 100 -22.43 9.66 14.31
CA LYS A 100 -23.29 10.52 15.14
C LYS A 100 -22.53 11.69 15.78
N SER A 101 -21.36 11.39 16.38
CA SER A 101 -20.58 12.39 17.12
C SER A 101 -19.85 13.37 16.20
N GLN A 102 -19.40 12.93 15.03
CA GLN A 102 -18.56 13.68 14.11
C GLN A 102 -19.29 14.17 12.86
N LYS A 103 -20.61 13.97 12.76
CA LYS A 103 -21.44 14.40 11.62
C LYS A 103 -20.85 13.99 10.26
N ILE A 104 -20.52 12.70 10.10
CA ILE A 104 -19.90 12.16 8.88
C ILE A 104 -20.93 12.07 7.75
N ASP A 105 -20.56 12.56 6.56
CA ASP A 105 -21.37 12.52 5.32
C ASP A 105 -21.00 11.38 4.39
N GLY A 106 -19.81 10.79 4.54
CA GLY A 106 -19.34 9.67 3.72
C GLY A 106 -18.15 8.96 4.33
N VAL A 107 -17.93 7.72 3.89
CA VAL A 107 -16.81 6.89 4.36
C VAL A 107 -16.03 6.32 3.19
N ILE A 108 -14.72 6.41 3.24
CA ILE A 108 -13.78 5.72 2.36
C ILE A 108 -12.98 4.73 3.20
N SER A 109 -13.27 3.45 3.02
CA SER A 109 -12.68 2.35 3.77
C SER A 109 -11.60 1.67 2.96
N ASP A 110 -10.37 1.69 3.42
CA ASP A 110 -9.30 0.96 2.77
C ASP A 110 -9.08 -0.39 3.48
N ASN A 111 -9.63 -1.44 2.87
CA ASN A 111 -9.61 -2.84 3.34
C ASN A 111 -10.19 -3.08 4.75
N ARG A 112 -11.07 -2.19 5.25
CA ARG A 112 -11.77 -2.37 6.54
C ARG A 112 -13.24 -2.71 6.29
N TYR A 113 -13.60 -3.97 6.43
CA TYR A 113 -14.91 -4.49 6.07
C TYR A 113 -16.07 -4.01 6.95
N GLY A 114 -15.80 -3.56 8.18
CA GLY A 114 -16.81 -3.07 9.12
C GLY A 114 -17.25 -1.63 8.89
N LEU A 115 -16.59 -0.89 8.01
CA LEU A 115 -16.82 0.55 7.84
C LEU A 115 -17.89 0.86 6.79
N HIS A 116 -19.08 0.27 6.93
CA HIS A 116 -20.24 0.52 6.10
C HIS A 116 -21.48 0.86 6.95
N ALA A 117 -22.37 1.70 6.42
CA ALA A 117 -23.64 2.06 7.06
C ALA A 117 -24.75 2.20 5.99
N LYS A 118 -25.99 1.78 6.33
CA LYS A 118 -27.10 1.74 5.35
C LYS A 118 -27.47 3.13 4.80
N ASN A 119 -27.45 4.16 5.63
CA ASN A 119 -27.91 5.51 5.30
C ASN A 119 -26.74 6.47 4.97
N LEU A 120 -25.57 5.95 4.66
CA LEU A 120 -24.38 6.73 4.37
C LEU A 120 -23.67 6.19 3.14
N THR A 121 -23.13 7.08 2.33
CA THR A 121 -22.31 6.68 1.19
C THR A 121 -20.98 6.14 1.72
N CYS A 122 -20.78 4.84 1.58
CA CYS A 122 -19.56 4.15 1.98
C CYS A 122 -18.90 3.49 0.76
N VAL A 123 -17.62 3.73 0.58
CA VAL A 123 -16.80 3.18 -0.51
C VAL A 123 -15.75 2.25 0.08
N PHE A 124 -15.54 1.12 -0.56
CA PHE A 124 -14.47 0.18 -0.24
C PHE A 124 -13.33 0.31 -1.25
N ILE A 125 -12.10 0.44 -0.79
CA ILE A 125 -10.91 0.49 -1.64
C ILE A 125 -10.13 -0.81 -1.48
N THR A 126 -9.75 -1.42 -2.60
CA THR A 126 -8.86 -2.59 -2.60
C THR A 126 -8.17 -2.78 -3.95
N HIS A 127 -7.04 -3.48 -3.96
CA HIS A 127 -6.44 -4.06 -5.16
C HIS A 127 -6.51 -5.60 -5.13
N GLN A 128 -6.96 -6.16 -4.00
CA GLN A 128 -6.99 -7.61 -3.79
C GLN A 128 -8.43 -8.10 -3.74
N LEU A 129 -9.06 -8.17 -4.92
CA LEU A 129 -10.38 -8.76 -5.08
C LEU A 129 -10.31 -10.28 -5.02
N GLN A 130 -9.27 -10.88 -5.63
CA GLN A 130 -9.04 -12.31 -5.55
C GLN A 130 -8.08 -12.62 -4.41
N ILE A 131 -8.61 -13.26 -3.35
CA ILE A 131 -7.80 -13.76 -2.25
C ILE A 131 -7.21 -15.10 -2.67
N LYS A 132 -5.89 -15.19 -2.77
CA LYS A 132 -5.20 -16.45 -3.09
C LYS A 132 -5.16 -17.31 -1.83
N SER A 133 -5.78 -18.47 -1.89
CA SER A 133 -5.75 -19.48 -0.83
C SER A 133 -5.61 -20.86 -1.44
N PRO A 134 -4.73 -21.74 -0.94
CA PRO A 134 -4.58 -23.10 -1.45
C PRO A 134 -5.80 -23.98 -1.14
N ILE A 135 -6.58 -23.63 -0.12
CA ILE A 135 -7.74 -24.37 0.33
C ILE A 135 -8.94 -23.45 0.48
N PHE A 136 -10.15 -23.91 0.12
CA PHE A 136 -11.42 -23.19 0.27
C PHE A 136 -11.48 -21.82 -0.45
N GLN A 137 -10.72 -21.64 -1.52
CA GLN A 137 -10.64 -20.36 -2.24
C GLN A 137 -12.04 -19.82 -2.63
N THR A 138 -12.92 -20.68 -3.11
CA THR A 138 -14.29 -20.27 -3.54
C THR A 138 -15.12 -19.75 -2.36
N ILE A 139 -14.99 -20.36 -1.20
CA ILE A 139 -15.74 -19.95 0.01
C ILE A 139 -15.20 -18.62 0.51
N ILE A 140 -13.88 -18.50 0.63
CA ILE A 140 -13.21 -17.26 1.04
C ILE A 140 -13.57 -16.11 0.09
N GLN A 141 -13.60 -16.39 -1.22
CA GLN A 141 -13.97 -15.43 -2.24
C GLN A 141 -15.43 -14.97 -2.11
N LYS A 142 -16.38 -15.89 -1.87
CA LYS A 142 -17.79 -15.55 -1.62
C LYS A 142 -17.94 -14.69 -0.37
N ILE A 143 -17.25 -15.02 0.72
CA ILE A 143 -17.26 -14.23 1.96
C ILE A 143 -16.73 -12.81 1.68
N ASN A 144 -15.59 -12.69 0.99
CA ASN A 144 -15.02 -11.40 0.61
C ASN A 144 -16.01 -10.55 -0.17
N TYR A 145 -16.63 -11.13 -1.20
CA TYR A 145 -17.60 -10.40 -2.04
C TYR A 145 -18.85 -10.01 -1.28
N ASN A 146 -19.33 -10.85 -0.36
CA ASN A 146 -20.45 -10.52 0.50
C ASN A 146 -20.16 -9.32 1.42
N PHE A 147 -18.93 -9.18 1.91
CA PHE A 147 -18.55 -7.99 2.67
C PHE A 147 -18.43 -6.75 1.76
N ILE A 148 -17.82 -6.87 0.59
CA ILE A 148 -17.68 -5.77 -0.36
C ILE A 148 -19.05 -5.27 -0.85
N SER A 149 -20.03 -6.16 -1.07
CA SER A 149 -21.36 -5.80 -1.55
C SER A 149 -22.17 -4.90 -0.60
N LYS A 150 -21.74 -4.78 0.66
CA LYS A 150 -22.37 -3.88 1.64
C LYS A 150 -22.00 -2.40 1.43
N PHE A 151 -21.00 -2.14 0.62
CA PHE A 151 -20.59 -0.78 0.26
C PHE A 151 -21.34 -0.28 -0.97
N LYS A 152 -21.45 1.05 -1.11
CA LYS A 152 -22.08 1.69 -2.26
C LYS A 152 -21.31 1.44 -3.54
N GLU A 153 -19.96 1.50 -3.46
CA GLU A 153 -19.03 1.19 -4.53
C GLU A 153 -17.78 0.50 -3.99
N CYS A 154 -17.13 -0.30 -4.85
CA CYS A 154 -15.79 -0.82 -4.64
C CYS A 154 -14.82 -0.16 -5.64
N TRP A 155 -13.88 0.61 -5.15
CA TRP A 155 -12.83 1.22 -5.96
C TRP A 155 -11.61 0.32 -6.04
N ILE A 156 -11.33 -0.15 -7.25
CA ILE A 156 -10.18 -1.01 -7.52
C ILE A 156 -8.99 -0.09 -7.84
N ILE A 157 -8.00 -0.08 -6.95
CA ILE A 157 -6.79 0.74 -7.10
C ILE A 157 -5.77 0.04 -8.02
N ASP A 158 -6.15 -0.16 -9.25
CA ASP A 158 -5.29 -0.65 -10.32
C ASP A 158 -5.74 0.00 -11.64
N ASP A 159 -4.92 -0.11 -12.65
CA ASP A 159 -5.27 0.29 -14.00
C ASP A 159 -5.66 -0.96 -14.80
N GLU A 160 -6.85 -0.95 -15.38
CA GLU A 160 -7.38 -2.12 -16.10
C GLU A 160 -6.51 -2.52 -17.30
N SER A 161 -5.85 -1.56 -17.94
CA SER A 161 -4.99 -1.77 -19.10
C SER A 161 -3.58 -2.23 -18.73
N ILE A 162 -3.00 -1.66 -17.67
CA ILE A 162 -1.63 -1.98 -17.22
C ILE A 162 -1.66 -3.25 -16.36
N ASN A 163 -2.66 -3.37 -15.48
CA ASN A 163 -2.88 -4.50 -14.59
C ASN A 163 -1.64 -4.86 -13.78
N LEU A 164 -1.25 -3.97 -12.86
CA LEU A 164 -0.06 -4.15 -12.02
C LEU A 164 -0.22 -5.26 -10.98
N ALA A 165 -1.45 -5.45 -10.48
CA ALA A 165 -1.74 -6.47 -9.48
C ALA A 165 -2.08 -7.85 -10.09
N GLY A 166 -2.11 -7.97 -11.41
CA GLY A 166 -2.44 -9.22 -12.09
C GLY A 166 -3.83 -9.74 -11.72
N SER A 167 -3.93 -11.04 -11.47
CA SER A 167 -5.22 -11.65 -11.11
C SER A 167 -5.73 -11.22 -9.72
N LEU A 168 -4.95 -10.54 -8.89
CA LEU A 168 -5.44 -10.05 -7.60
C LEU A 168 -6.51 -8.98 -7.78
N SER A 169 -6.32 -8.04 -8.72
CA SER A 169 -7.27 -6.98 -9.04
C SER A 169 -8.25 -7.35 -10.16
N LYS A 170 -7.91 -8.35 -11.00
CA LYS A 170 -8.69 -8.77 -12.16
C LYS A 170 -9.18 -10.22 -12.03
N PRO A 171 -10.15 -10.49 -11.13
CA PRO A 171 -10.76 -11.81 -10.99
C PRO A 171 -11.66 -12.12 -12.21
N LYS A 172 -12.06 -13.38 -12.36
CA LYS A 172 -12.98 -13.81 -13.43
C LYS A 172 -14.33 -13.06 -13.38
N TYR A 173 -14.82 -12.77 -12.17
CA TYR A 173 -16.05 -12.02 -11.92
C TYR A 173 -15.78 -10.90 -10.92
N LEU A 174 -16.14 -9.67 -11.29
CA LEU A 174 -16.04 -8.51 -10.39
C LEU A 174 -17.24 -8.47 -9.43
N PRO A 175 -17.03 -8.02 -8.19
CA PRO A 175 -18.15 -7.65 -7.31
C PRO A 175 -19.02 -6.58 -7.97
N GLN A 176 -20.31 -6.60 -7.67
CA GLN A 176 -21.22 -5.55 -8.16
C GLN A 176 -20.73 -4.16 -7.74
N LYS A 177 -20.96 -3.16 -8.58
CA LYS A 177 -20.57 -1.76 -8.34
C LYS A 177 -19.06 -1.54 -8.14
N SER A 178 -18.24 -2.42 -8.71
CA SER A 178 -16.78 -2.23 -8.74
C SER A 178 -16.34 -1.41 -9.95
N LYS A 179 -15.37 -0.54 -9.76
CA LYS A 179 -14.74 0.21 -10.85
C LYS A 179 -13.23 0.40 -10.63
N TYR A 180 -12.45 0.31 -11.69
CA TYR A 180 -11.05 0.66 -11.68
C TYR A 180 -10.91 2.17 -11.61
N ILE A 181 -10.12 2.66 -10.67
CA ILE A 181 -9.89 4.10 -10.47
C ILE A 181 -8.50 4.55 -10.92
N GLY A 182 -7.64 3.62 -11.30
CA GLY A 182 -6.22 3.87 -11.59
C GLY A 182 -5.33 3.62 -10.37
N THR A 183 -4.03 3.77 -10.59
CA THR A 183 -3.01 3.57 -9.54
C THR A 183 -2.88 4.81 -8.66
N LEU A 184 -2.69 4.59 -7.37
CA LEU A 184 -2.53 5.63 -6.37
C LEU A 184 -1.06 5.75 -5.96
N SER A 185 -0.48 6.92 -6.10
CA SER A 185 0.87 7.21 -5.62
C SER A 185 0.93 8.58 -4.98
N ARG A 186 1.61 8.67 -3.85
CA ARG A 186 1.95 9.94 -3.18
C ARG A 186 3.09 10.68 -3.88
N PHE A 187 3.81 10.03 -4.78
CA PHE A 187 4.99 10.58 -5.43
C PHE A 187 4.66 11.31 -6.74
N LYS A 188 5.50 12.27 -7.05
CA LYS A 188 5.44 13.08 -8.29
C LYS A 188 6.76 12.99 -9.01
N LYS A 189 6.74 12.88 -10.34
CA LYS A 189 7.97 13.00 -11.15
C LYS A 189 8.57 14.37 -10.97
N ILE A 190 9.86 14.41 -10.67
CA ILE A 190 10.67 15.60 -10.58
C ILE A 190 11.97 15.41 -11.40
N LYS A 191 12.55 16.48 -11.86
CA LYS A 191 13.91 16.44 -12.42
C LYS A 191 14.88 16.20 -11.25
N SER A 192 15.69 15.16 -11.31
CA SER A 192 16.69 14.85 -10.29
C SER A 192 18.01 14.45 -10.91
N VAL A 193 19.11 14.89 -10.30
CA VAL A 193 20.45 14.44 -10.68
C VAL A 193 20.71 13.08 -10.04
N LYS A 194 21.31 12.16 -10.78
CA LYS A 194 21.70 10.84 -10.29
C LYS A 194 22.77 10.97 -9.21
N LYS A 195 22.50 10.40 -8.05
CA LYS A 195 23.34 10.48 -6.86
C LYS A 195 23.76 9.11 -6.34
N TYR A 196 22.90 8.12 -6.49
CA TYR A 196 23.09 6.79 -5.98
C TYR A 196 22.95 5.74 -7.10
N LYS A 197 23.83 4.76 -7.14
CA LYS A 197 23.69 3.58 -7.99
C LYS A 197 22.46 2.78 -7.59
N LEU A 198 22.20 2.70 -6.28
CA LEU A 198 21.11 1.92 -5.72
C LEU A 198 20.55 2.57 -4.47
N ILE A 199 19.21 2.54 -4.34
CA ILE A 199 18.49 2.77 -3.10
C ILE A 199 17.81 1.47 -2.66
N ALA A 200 18.00 1.08 -1.39
CA ALA A 200 17.24 0.01 -0.76
C ALA A 200 16.21 0.59 0.21
N ILE A 201 14.95 0.15 0.11
CA ILE A 201 13.85 0.58 0.97
C ILE A 201 13.40 -0.61 1.80
N VAL A 202 13.71 -0.57 3.10
CA VAL A 202 13.37 -1.64 4.03
C VAL A 202 11.94 -1.45 4.53
N SER A 203 11.15 -2.51 4.47
CA SER A 203 9.79 -2.56 4.98
C SER A 203 9.39 -3.99 5.35
N GLY A 204 8.20 -4.18 5.90
CA GLY A 204 7.64 -5.47 6.28
C GLY A 204 7.46 -5.63 7.79
N PRO A 205 6.82 -6.72 8.22
CA PRO A 205 6.64 -7.04 9.64
C PRO A 205 7.92 -7.57 10.28
N GLU A 206 8.04 -7.41 11.58
CA GLU A 206 9.08 -8.10 12.35
C GLU A 206 8.78 -9.61 12.47
N PRO A 207 9.79 -10.47 12.53
CA PRO A 207 11.24 -10.20 12.47
C PRO A 207 11.79 -10.06 11.02
N GLN A 208 10.96 -10.26 10.00
CA GLN A 208 11.38 -10.30 8.60
C GLN A 208 11.97 -8.97 8.11
N ARG A 209 11.48 -7.84 8.64
CA ARG A 209 12.04 -6.52 8.36
C ARG A 209 13.51 -6.41 8.84
N SER A 210 13.77 -6.77 10.10
CA SER A 210 15.12 -6.70 10.67
C SER A 210 16.10 -7.68 10.03
N ILE A 211 15.63 -8.87 9.62
CA ILE A 211 16.45 -9.83 8.86
C ILE A 211 16.82 -9.25 7.50
N PHE A 212 15.86 -8.63 6.80
CA PHE A 212 16.08 -8.00 5.51
C PHE A 212 17.05 -6.82 5.59
N GLU A 213 16.87 -5.94 6.60
CA GLU A 213 17.77 -4.83 6.91
C GLU A 213 19.23 -5.31 7.06
N LYS A 214 19.46 -6.29 7.95
CA LYS A 214 20.82 -6.82 8.21
C LYS A 214 21.47 -7.40 6.97
N LYS A 215 20.73 -8.17 6.17
CA LYS A 215 21.24 -8.78 4.92
C LYS A 215 21.59 -7.71 3.88
N LEU A 216 20.73 -6.72 3.67
CA LEU A 216 21.01 -5.63 2.73
C LEU A 216 22.23 -4.82 3.14
N ILE A 217 22.34 -4.41 4.41
CA ILE A 217 23.51 -3.66 4.89
C ILE A 217 24.78 -4.46 4.65
N LYS A 218 24.80 -5.76 5.03
CA LYS A 218 25.97 -6.64 4.84
C LYS A 218 26.40 -6.71 3.36
N GLU A 219 25.45 -6.83 2.43
CA GLU A 219 25.76 -6.90 1.01
C GLU A 219 26.16 -5.54 0.43
N MET A 220 25.46 -4.45 0.81
CA MET A 220 25.77 -3.12 0.29
C MET A 220 27.13 -2.57 0.76
N GLN A 221 27.60 -2.98 1.93
CA GLN A 221 28.94 -2.60 2.43
C GLN A 221 30.10 -3.18 1.61
N LYS A 222 29.88 -4.28 0.89
CA LYS A 222 30.92 -4.90 0.04
C LYS A 222 31.17 -4.12 -1.25
N SER A 223 30.25 -3.26 -1.64
CA SER A 223 30.32 -2.54 -2.91
C SER A 223 31.05 -1.20 -2.78
N LYS A 224 31.76 -0.83 -3.84
CA LYS A 224 32.37 0.49 -3.99
C LYS A 224 31.40 1.55 -4.51
N GLU A 225 30.22 1.14 -4.97
CA GLU A 225 29.20 2.02 -5.51
C GLU A 225 28.53 2.87 -4.43
N LYS A 226 28.15 4.10 -4.78
CA LYS A 226 27.45 5.00 -3.88
C LYS A 226 26.00 4.58 -3.73
N MET A 227 25.60 4.21 -2.53
CA MET A 227 24.29 3.65 -2.25
C MET A 227 23.61 4.30 -1.04
N LEU A 228 22.28 4.18 -1.02
CA LEU A 228 21.44 4.62 0.09
C LEU A 228 20.57 3.45 0.58
N ILE A 229 20.44 3.28 1.88
CA ILE A 229 19.44 2.41 2.48
C ILE A 229 18.56 3.22 3.44
N VAL A 230 17.23 3.05 3.30
CA VAL A 230 16.20 3.67 4.15
C VAL A 230 15.54 2.57 4.96
N LEU A 231 15.62 2.65 6.28
CA LEU A 231 15.25 1.55 7.18
C LEU A 231 13.74 1.48 7.49
N GLY A 232 12.96 2.50 7.11
CA GLY A 232 11.53 2.55 7.36
C GLY A 232 11.14 2.62 8.84
N LYS A 233 11.94 3.35 9.63
CA LYS A 233 11.75 3.57 11.08
C LYS A 233 11.34 5.03 11.32
N PRO A 234 10.05 5.39 11.24
CA PRO A 234 9.60 6.76 11.43
C PRO A 234 9.80 7.29 12.84
N GLU A 235 10.04 6.40 13.80
CA GLU A 235 10.36 6.73 15.19
C GLU A 235 11.79 7.25 15.39
N SER A 236 12.64 7.25 14.34
CA SER A 236 14.06 7.65 14.41
C SER A 236 14.48 8.43 13.16
N TYR A 237 15.25 9.50 13.34
CA TYR A 237 15.81 10.33 12.25
C TYR A 237 17.33 10.22 12.13
N GLU A 238 17.88 9.07 12.48
CA GLU A 238 19.32 8.83 12.43
C GLU A 238 19.84 8.74 10.99
N SER A 239 21.05 9.27 10.78
CA SER A 239 21.79 9.16 9.54
C SER A 239 23.22 8.72 9.81
N LYS A 240 23.65 7.63 9.20
CA LYS A 240 25.00 7.08 9.33
C LYS A 240 25.60 6.82 7.95
N LYS A 241 26.90 7.06 7.80
CA LYS A 241 27.63 6.72 6.58
C LYS A 241 28.72 5.71 6.90
N ILE A 242 28.78 4.65 6.12
CA ILE A 242 29.81 3.60 6.21
C ILE A 242 30.39 3.45 4.80
N ASN A 243 31.59 3.90 4.57
CA ASN A 243 32.22 3.96 3.23
C ASN A 243 31.30 4.68 2.22
N ASN A 244 30.87 3.98 1.18
CA ASN A 244 29.98 4.49 0.14
C ASN A 244 28.49 4.28 0.42
N LEU A 245 28.15 3.63 1.53
CA LEU A 245 26.78 3.38 1.97
C LEU A 245 26.30 4.46 2.94
N THR A 246 25.25 5.18 2.55
CA THR A 246 24.49 6.04 3.45
C THR A 246 23.31 5.25 4.01
N ILE A 247 23.16 5.25 5.33
CA ILE A 247 22.06 4.59 6.06
C ILE A 247 21.20 5.68 6.68
N LYS A 248 19.91 5.70 6.38
CA LYS A 248 18.93 6.60 7.01
C LYS A 248 17.82 5.81 7.66
N SER A 249 17.46 6.16 8.88
CA SER A 249 16.38 5.49 9.59
C SER A 249 15.04 5.72 8.91
N PHE A 250 14.78 6.94 8.49
CA PHE A 250 13.55 7.36 7.84
C PHE A 250 13.80 8.49 6.84
N LEU A 251 12.91 8.63 5.88
CA LEU A 251 12.75 9.78 4.97
C LEU A 251 11.26 10.06 4.85
N ASN A 252 10.87 11.34 4.96
CA ASN A 252 9.51 11.76 4.66
C ASN A 252 9.17 11.57 3.17
N SER A 253 7.92 11.78 2.77
CA SER A 253 7.48 11.52 1.40
C SER A 253 8.27 12.31 0.36
N ASN A 254 8.58 13.59 0.60
CA ASN A 254 9.33 14.41 -0.34
C ASN A 254 10.79 13.96 -0.45
N GLU A 255 11.46 13.72 0.66
CA GLU A 255 12.84 13.23 0.71
C GLU A 255 12.97 11.86 0.04
N LEU A 256 12.03 10.95 0.31
CA LEU A 256 12.02 9.61 -0.30
C LEU A 256 11.77 9.69 -1.80
N ASN A 257 10.87 10.57 -2.25
CA ASN A 257 10.62 10.83 -3.66
C ASN A 257 11.91 11.28 -4.39
N ILE A 258 12.62 12.26 -3.82
CA ILE A 258 13.90 12.75 -4.35
C ILE A 258 14.94 11.62 -4.35
N ALA A 259 15.06 10.87 -3.26
CA ALA A 259 16.04 9.80 -3.12
C ALA A 259 15.81 8.67 -4.14
N ILE A 260 14.56 8.25 -4.35
CA ILE A 260 14.20 7.25 -5.37
C ILE A 260 14.56 7.77 -6.76
N GLN A 261 14.21 9.00 -7.11
CA GLN A 261 14.46 9.53 -8.45
C GLN A 261 15.93 9.80 -8.73
N SER A 262 16.72 10.13 -7.69
CA SER A 262 18.17 10.28 -7.80
C SER A 262 18.96 8.97 -7.74
N SER A 263 18.27 7.81 -7.73
CA SER A 263 18.90 6.50 -7.78
C SER A 263 18.67 5.81 -9.13
N ASP A 264 19.60 4.95 -9.58
CA ASP A 264 19.41 4.19 -10.82
C ASP A 264 18.49 2.99 -10.60
N LEU A 265 18.71 2.25 -9.54
CA LEU A 265 17.97 1.03 -9.19
C LEU A 265 17.36 1.13 -7.80
N VAL A 266 16.18 0.52 -7.62
CA VAL A 266 15.50 0.41 -6.32
C VAL A 266 15.43 -1.04 -5.90
N ILE A 267 15.83 -1.37 -4.67
CA ILE A 267 15.54 -2.66 -4.02
C ILE A 267 14.46 -2.44 -2.95
N SER A 268 13.40 -3.24 -2.98
CA SER A 268 12.34 -3.18 -1.97
C SER A 268 11.57 -4.49 -1.84
N ARG A 269 10.65 -4.54 -0.87
CA ARG A 269 9.58 -5.53 -0.86
C ARG A 269 8.62 -5.28 -2.03
N SER A 270 7.98 -6.34 -2.51
CA SER A 270 6.97 -6.29 -3.58
C SER A 270 5.56 -5.94 -3.07
N GLY A 271 5.47 -5.00 -2.11
CA GLY A 271 4.17 -4.50 -1.65
C GLY A 271 3.49 -3.66 -2.74
N TYR A 272 2.16 -3.81 -2.90
CA TYR A 272 1.45 -3.18 -4.01
C TYR A 272 1.55 -1.64 -4.01
N SER A 273 1.52 -0.99 -2.85
CA SER A 273 1.73 0.47 -2.77
C SER A 273 3.09 0.89 -3.30
N THR A 274 4.16 0.14 -3.00
CA THR A 274 5.50 0.38 -3.54
C THR A 274 5.52 0.18 -5.06
N ILE A 275 4.84 -0.84 -5.56
CA ILE A 275 4.73 -1.10 -7.01
C ILE A 275 4.06 0.09 -7.72
N MET A 276 2.95 0.63 -7.18
CA MET A 276 2.28 1.81 -7.72
C MET A 276 3.19 3.05 -7.68
N ASP A 277 3.93 3.25 -6.58
CA ASP A 277 4.88 4.35 -6.44
C ASP A 277 6.00 4.27 -7.49
N LEU A 278 6.60 3.10 -7.67
CA LEU A 278 7.68 2.88 -8.64
C LEU A 278 7.19 2.97 -10.09
N GLN A 279 5.98 2.50 -10.36
CA GLN A 279 5.32 2.67 -11.66
C GLN A 279 5.10 4.15 -11.97
N LYS A 280 4.59 4.93 -11.00
CA LYS A 280 4.39 6.38 -11.14
C LYS A 280 5.70 7.11 -11.45
N LEU A 281 6.81 6.67 -10.87
CA LEU A 281 8.14 7.24 -11.06
C LEU A 281 8.91 6.64 -12.23
N GLU A 282 8.36 5.63 -12.92
CA GLU A 282 8.98 4.90 -14.04
C GLU A 282 10.37 4.35 -13.67
N LYS A 283 10.48 3.72 -12.50
CA LYS A 283 11.76 3.27 -11.96
C LYS A 283 12.07 1.80 -12.29
N LYS A 284 13.35 1.51 -12.49
CA LYS A 284 13.85 0.13 -12.44
C LYS A 284 13.88 -0.33 -10.99
N ALA A 285 13.40 -1.55 -10.75
CA ALA A 285 13.34 -2.13 -9.42
C ALA A 285 13.65 -3.62 -9.40
N VAL A 286 14.13 -4.06 -8.24
CA VAL A 286 14.29 -5.47 -7.89
C VAL A 286 13.48 -5.74 -6.64
N PHE A 287 12.64 -6.76 -6.70
CA PHE A 287 11.76 -7.13 -5.60
C PHE A 287 12.29 -8.32 -4.83
N ILE A 288 12.25 -8.18 -3.51
CA ILE A 288 12.61 -9.24 -2.56
C ILE A 288 11.40 -9.43 -1.64
N PRO A 289 10.46 -10.34 -2.00
CA PRO A 289 9.24 -10.54 -1.24
C PRO A 289 9.53 -10.97 0.19
N THR A 290 8.64 -10.61 1.11
CA THR A 290 8.68 -11.12 2.48
C THR A 290 8.34 -12.60 2.45
N PRO A 291 9.20 -13.51 2.97
CA PRO A 291 8.92 -14.93 3.00
C PRO A 291 7.57 -15.26 3.66
N GLY A 292 6.75 -16.05 2.99
CA GLY A 292 5.42 -16.45 3.44
C GLY A 292 4.31 -15.43 3.23
N GLN A 293 4.60 -14.24 2.70
CA GLN A 293 3.56 -13.30 2.27
C GLN A 293 3.14 -13.59 0.82
N THR A 294 2.08 -14.37 0.67
CA THR A 294 1.59 -14.87 -0.62
C THR A 294 1.28 -13.78 -1.64
N GLU A 295 0.77 -12.62 -1.21
CA GLU A 295 0.55 -11.46 -2.08
C GLU A 295 1.87 -10.96 -2.66
N GLN A 296 2.88 -10.72 -1.82
CA GLN A 296 4.17 -10.21 -2.26
C GLN A 296 4.90 -11.20 -3.16
N GLU A 297 4.87 -12.49 -2.81
CA GLU A 297 5.44 -13.55 -3.64
C GLU A 297 4.78 -13.64 -5.01
N PHE A 298 3.45 -13.55 -5.04
CA PHE A 298 2.68 -13.50 -6.29
C PHE A 298 3.04 -12.27 -7.14
N LEU A 299 3.05 -11.07 -6.56
CA LEU A 299 3.35 -9.82 -7.28
C LEU A 299 4.79 -9.82 -7.82
N ALA A 300 5.77 -10.28 -7.03
CA ALA A 300 7.16 -10.42 -7.47
C ALA A 300 7.29 -11.38 -8.65
N HIS A 301 6.66 -12.56 -8.54
CA HIS A 301 6.64 -13.56 -9.63
C HIS A 301 5.95 -13.03 -10.89
N TYR A 302 4.80 -12.38 -10.73
CA TYR A 302 4.02 -11.81 -11.83
C TYR A 302 4.80 -10.77 -12.63
N LEU A 303 5.42 -9.80 -11.93
CA LEU A 303 6.22 -8.76 -12.57
C LEU A 303 7.52 -9.29 -13.18
N LYS A 304 8.11 -10.32 -12.57
CA LYS A 304 9.26 -11.05 -13.13
C LYS A 304 8.87 -11.76 -14.43
N LYS A 305 7.74 -12.47 -14.44
CA LYS A 305 7.22 -13.16 -15.65
C LYS A 305 6.93 -12.17 -16.79
N LYS A 306 6.44 -10.98 -16.47
CA LYS A 306 6.25 -9.88 -17.44
C LYS A 306 7.54 -9.18 -17.87
N LYS A 307 8.70 -9.58 -17.39
CA LYS A 307 10.00 -8.92 -17.67
C LYS A 307 10.04 -7.44 -17.26
N ILE A 308 9.21 -7.04 -16.28
CA ILE A 308 9.19 -5.66 -15.76
C ILE A 308 10.23 -5.51 -14.66
N CYS A 309 10.23 -6.38 -13.64
CA CYS A 309 11.16 -6.28 -12.51
C CYS A 309 11.77 -7.64 -12.20
N TYR A 310 13.07 -7.65 -11.97
CA TYR A 310 13.74 -8.84 -11.42
C TYR A 310 13.29 -9.09 -9.99
N SER A 311 13.25 -10.34 -9.58
CA SER A 311 13.02 -10.71 -8.18
C SER A 311 13.87 -11.90 -7.76
N THR A 312 14.25 -11.89 -6.48
CA THR A 312 15.01 -12.96 -5.83
C THR A 312 14.51 -13.19 -4.41
N HIS A 313 14.87 -14.33 -3.82
CA HIS A 313 14.52 -14.64 -2.43
C HIS A 313 15.40 -13.86 -1.44
N GLN A 314 14.87 -13.62 -0.24
CA GLN A 314 15.59 -12.92 0.82
C GLN A 314 16.90 -13.61 1.25
N ASN A 315 17.01 -14.92 1.01
CA ASN A 315 18.22 -15.66 1.34
C ASN A 315 19.30 -15.57 0.26
N ASP A 316 18.92 -15.17 -0.96
CA ASP A 316 19.77 -15.18 -2.15
C ASP A 316 20.16 -13.76 -2.60
N ILE A 317 20.24 -12.81 -1.64
CA ILE A 317 20.64 -11.44 -1.93
C ILE A 317 22.14 -11.41 -2.25
N ASP A 318 22.44 -11.08 -3.50
CA ASP A 318 23.79 -10.89 -4.05
C ASP A 318 23.72 -9.67 -5.00
N LEU A 319 24.38 -8.57 -4.64
CA LEU A 319 24.29 -7.33 -5.40
C LEU A 319 24.88 -7.42 -6.78
N ASN A 320 25.98 -8.16 -6.99
CA ASN A 320 26.57 -8.33 -8.32
C ASN A 320 25.58 -9.03 -9.25
N LYS A 321 24.97 -10.11 -8.74
CA LYS A 321 23.94 -10.86 -9.46
C LYS A 321 22.69 -10.00 -9.73
N ILE A 322 22.29 -9.19 -8.75
CA ILE A 322 21.17 -8.26 -8.87
C ILE A 322 21.42 -7.22 -9.97
N PHE A 323 22.58 -6.60 -10.02
CA PHE A 323 22.92 -5.61 -11.05
C PHE A 323 22.87 -6.26 -12.45
N ILE A 324 23.57 -7.38 -12.65
CA ILE A 324 23.59 -8.08 -13.93
C ILE A 324 22.18 -8.51 -14.35
N LYS A 325 21.46 -9.21 -13.48
CA LYS A 325 20.13 -9.75 -13.82
C LYS A 325 19.06 -8.69 -14.00
N SER A 326 19.15 -7.54 -13.31
CA SER A 326 18.18 -6.47 -13.47
C SER A 326 18.24 -5.78 -14.84
N GLU A 327 19.32 -5.92 -15.60
CA GLU A 327 19.45 -5.37 -16.95
C GLU A 327 18.51 -6.05 -17.94
N ASP A 328 18.20 -7.32 -17.74
CA ASP A 328 17.27 -8.12 -18.57
C ASP A 328 15.79 -7.69 -18.38
N TYR A 329 15.51 -6.69 -17.53
CA TYR A 329 14.17 -6.25 -17.19
C TYR A 329 13.97 -4.77 -17.56
N SER A 330 12.79 -4.47 -18.12
CA SER A 330 12.48 -3.12 -18.63
C SER A 330 12.40 -2.03 -17.55
N GLY A 331 12.09 -2.43 -16.32
CA GLY A 331 11.60 -1.51 -15.29
C GLY A 331 10.17 -1.07 -15.59
N PHE A 332 9.65 -0.17 -14.78
CA PHE A 332 8.36 0.46 -15.03
C PHE A 332 8.54 1.56 -16.08
N SER A 333 8.16 1.29 -17.31
CA SER A 333 8.18 2.27 -18.38
C SER A 333 6.94 3.17 -18.33
N LYS A 334 7.01 4.32 -19.02
CA LYS A 334 5.85 5.19 -19.23
C LYS A 334 4.79 4.41 -19.99
N SER A 335 3.73 4.04 -19.31
CA SER A 335 2.54 3.52 -19.99
C SER A 335 1.82 4.70 -20.61
N GLU A 336 1.74 4.73 -21.94
CA GLU A 336 1.02 5.76 -22.69
C GLU A 336 -0.47 5.82 -22.35
N LYS A 337 -1.00 4.81 -21.69
CA LYS A 337 -2.43 4.61 -21.41
C LYS A 337 -2.78 4.58 -19.91
N SER A 338 -1.92 5.08 -19.01
CA SER A 338 -2.32 5.13 -17.60
C SER A 338 -3.57 5.99 -17.40
N THR A 339 -4.58 5.41 -16.81
CA THR A 339 -5.85 6.09 -16.53
C THR A 339 -5.62 7.25 -15.57
N LYS A 340 -5.92 8.48 -16.02
CA LYS A 340 -5.94 9.63 -15.12
C LYS A 340 -7.17 9.54 -14.23
N ILE A 341 -6.95 9.60 -12.93
CA ILE A 341 -8.04 9.56 -11.95
C ILE A 341 -8.87 10.83 -12.07
N LYS A 342 -10.16 10.67 -12.37
CA LYS A 342 -11.14 11.76 -12.44
C LYS A 342 -11.73 12.01 -11.05
N TRP A 343 -10.99 12.70 -10.19
CA TRP A 343 -11.35 12.90 -8.79
C TRP A 343 -12.73 13.53 -8.58
N LYS A 344 -13.11 14.51 -9.38
CA LYS A 344 -14.43 15.15 -9.30
C LYS A 344 -15.56 14.15 -9.53
N ASP A 345 -15.39 13.28 -10.54
CA ASP A 345 -16.37 12.25 -10.88
C ASP A 345 -16.48 11.20 -9.77
N LEU A 346 -15.33 10.79 -9.19
CA LEU A 346 -15.30 9.86 -8.07
C LEU A 346 -16.01 10.45 -6.82
N PHE A 347 -15.75 11.71 -6.52
CA PHE A 347 -16.29 12.35 -5.32
C PHE A 347 -17.73 12.87 -5.47
N SER A 348 -18.27 12.93 -6.70
CA SER A 348 -19.66 13.27 -6.94
C SER A 348 -20.62 12.35 -6.16
N LEU A 349 -20.21 11.10 -5.92
CA LEU A 349 -20.94 10.13 -5.12
C LEU A 349 -21.27 10.62 -3.70
N PHE A 350 -20.44 11.49 -3.12
CA PHE A 350 -20.62 12.06 -1.79
C PHE A 350 -21.41 13.40 -1.81
N GLN A 351 -21.59 14.00 -2.98
CA GLN A 351 -22.30 15.29 -3.12
C GLN A 351 -23.80 15.13 -3.31
N ASN A 352 -24.22 14.01 -3.89
CA ASN A 352 -25.62 13.71 -4.20
C ASN A 352 -26.35 13.21 -2.94
N LYS A 353 -27.05 14.10 -2.27
CA LYS A 353 -28.21 13.85 -1.41
C LYS A 353 -29.24 14.92 -1.66
#